data_c2b78572989a2d3e337e63bb439f0afe
#
_entry.id   c2b78572989a2d3e337e63bb439f0afe
#
_cell.length_a   1.000
_cell.length_b   1.000
_cell.length_c   1.000
_cell.angle_alpha   90.00
_cell.angle_beta   90.00
_cell.angle_gamma   90.00
#
_symmetry.space_group_name_H-M   'P 1'
#
loop_
_entity.id
_entity.type
_entity.pdbx_description
1 polymer ?
#
loop_
_entity_poly.entity_id
_entity_poly.type
_entity_poly.pdbx_seq_one_letter_code
_entity_poly.pdbx_strand_id
1 'polypeptide(L)'
;MKKTILSLQHLLAMFGATVLVPILTGFDPSVAIFCAGIGTLIFHTCTKGVVPAFLGSSFAFIPVILAAKEAHNGDLAYAQGGIIVAGLIYLVMSAIIKKIGVDKIKKYFPAQVVGAMIAVIGLNLIPTALDMASHNFIIAVITLGSAVAINVFGKGFVKQLNIIIAVAIGYIISLMLGNVDTSFMSSSASFLQIPAFRLPKFSLEATVLIAPVVLAVFMEHIGDMTTNGTVVGKNFIEEPGLHRTLMGDALATIAAGFLGGPANTTYGENTAVLAITKNYDPSILRRTAICAILLACVSKFGGFLQSIPTEVMGGISIMLFSMISYVGLKTINDSKCISNKKNIIIVLTIMIIGLGTTYLGNKGIVIGIPITKTVTITGLSLAAIVGIILNRVLNRNEFKVEKKEEQSVLNSQLV
;
A
#
# COMPACT_ATOMS: atom_id res chain seq x y z
N MET A 1 6.85 -17.12 -25.20
CA MET A 1 7.05 -17.97 -24.02
C MET A 1 7.76 -17.26 -22.87
N LYS A 2 8.99 -16.74 -23.00
CA LYS A 2 9.73 -16.12 -21.86
C LYS A 2 8.99 -14.98 -21.15
N LYS A 3 8.37 -14.03 -21.89
CA LYS A 3 7.58 -12.93 -21.30
C LYS A 3 6.30 -13.41 -20.59
N THR A 4 5.67 -14.48 -21.04
CA THR A 4 4.47 -15.04 -20.40
C THR A 4 4.81 -15.68 -19.05
N ILE A 5 5.93 -16.41 -18.97
CA ILE A 5 6.42 -16.97 -17.71
C ILE A 5 6.72 -15.86 -16.71
N LEU A 6 7.42 -14.79 -17.15
CA LEU A 6 7.70 -13.63 -16.31
C LEU A 6 6.41 -12.93 -15.85
N SER A 7 5.41 -12.80 -16.72
CA SER A 7 4.11 -12.21 -16.33
C SER A 7 3.41 -13.04 -15.25
N LEU A 8 3.47 -14.37 -15.33
CA LEU A 8 2.94 -15.24 -14.28
C LEU A 8 3.74 -15.12 -12.96
N GLN A 9 5.07 -14.93 -13.04
CA GLN A 9 5.88 -14.68 -11.84
C GLN A 9 5.45 -13.38 -11.13
N HIS A 10 5.23 -12.31 -11.90
CA HIS A 10 4.74 -11.05 -11.34
C HIS A 10 3.32 -11.17 -10.79
N LEU A 11 2.45 -11.97 -11.44
CA LEU A 11 1.10 -12.24 -10.96
C LEU A 11 1.14 -12.95 -9.60
N LEU A 12 1.99 -13.96 -9.47
CA LEU A 12 2.16 -14.68 -8.21
C LEU A 12 2.79 -13.80 -7.12
N ALA A 13 3.74 -12.92 -7.45
CA ALA A 13 4.36 -12.04 -6.47
C ALA A 13 3.39 -11.03 -5.85
N MET A 14 2.49 -10.44 -6.66
CA MET A 14 1.51 -9.47 -6.17
C MET A 14 0.34 -10.10 -5.41
N PHE A 15 0.12 -11.39 -5.61
CA PHE A 15 -1.10 -12.07 -5.23
C PHE A 15 -1.38 -12.00 -3.73
N GLY A 16 -0.40 -12.37 -2.89
CA GLY A 16 -0.59 -12.41 -1.44
C GLY A 16 -0.95 -11.05 -0.85
N ALA A 17 -0.25 -10.00 -1.27
CA ALA A 17 -0.51 -8.64 -0.82
C ALA A 17 -1.87 -8.11 -1.31
N THR A 18 -2.22 -8.36 -2.58
CA THR A 18 -3.49 -7.88 -3.17
C THR A 18 -4.72 -8.52 -2.52
N VAL A 19 -4.62 -9.78 -2.11
CA VAL A 19 -5.73 -10.54 -1.52
C VAL A 19 -5.89 -10.25 -0.03
N LEU A 20 -4.82 -9.91 0.67
CA LEU A 20 -4.84 -9.67 2.11
C LEU A 20 -5.72 -8.46 2.48
N VAL A 21 -5.59 -7.35 1.77
CA VAL A 21 -6.36 -6.13 2.08
C VAL A 21 -7.88 -6.36 2.03
N PRO A 22 -8.46 -6.93 0.95
CA PRO A 22 -9.90 -7.20 0.92
C PRO A 22 -10.33 -8.18 2.01
N ILE A 23 -9.57 -9.23 2.32
CA ILE A 23 -9.90 -10.17 3.40
C ILE A 23 -9.97 -9.44 4.75
N LEU A 24 -9.00 -8.56 5.05
CA LEU A 24 -8.98 -7.80 6.30
C LEU A 24 -10.12 -6.78 6.40
N THR A 25 -10.47 -6.14 5.30
CA THR A 25 -11.47 -5.04 5.29
C THR A 25 -12.89 -5.51 5.03
N GLY A 26 -13.05 -6.70 4.42
CA GLY A 26 -14.35 -7.26 4.01
C GLY A 26 -14.75 -6.88 2.57
N PHE A 27 -13.84 -6.33 1.77
CA PHE A 27 -14.03 -6.21 0.33
C PHE A 27 -13.97 -7.58 -0.35
N ASP A 28 -14.48 -7.67 -1.57
CA ASP A 28 -14.38 -8.90 -2.37
C ASP A 28 -12.96 -9.04 -2.96
N PRO A 29 -12.24 -10.16 -2.69
CA PRO A 29 -10.90 -10.40 -3.24
C PRO A 29 -10.86 -10.43 -4.75
N SER A 30 -11.90 -10.93 -5.44
CA SER A 30 -11.96 -10.95 -6.91
C SER A 30 -12.06 -9.53 -7.47
N VAL A 31 -12.89 -8.67 -6.84
CA VAL A 31 -12.97 -7.25 -7.21
C VAL A 31 -11.62 -6.56 -6.98
N ALA A 32 -10.93 -6.84 -5.87
CA ALA A 32 -9.63 -6.25 -5.59
C ALA A 32 -8.56 -6.63 -6.64
N ILE A 33 -8.50 -7.91 -7.05
CA ILE A 33 -7.59 -8.39 -8.10
C ILE A 33 -7.93 -7.75 -9.45
N PHE A 34 -9.23 -7.63 -9.77
CA PHE A 34 -9.69 -6.95 -10.98
C PHE A 34 -9.25 -5.48 -10.98
N CYS A 35 -9.47 -4.77 -9.87
CA CYS A 35 -9.06 -3.38 -9.71
C CYS A 35 -7.54 -3.21 -9.79
N ALA A 36 -6.75 -4.14 -9.25
CA ALA A 36 -5.29 -4.14 -9.37
C ALA A 36 -4.85 -4.24 -10.84
N GLY A 37 -5.50 -5.12 -11.63
CA GLY A 37 -5.24 -5.25 -13.06
C GLY A 37 -5.60 -3.98 -13.84
N ILE A 38 -6.83 -3.47 -13.68
CA ILE A 38 -7.28 -2.23 -14.33
C ILE A 38 -6.41 -1.05 -13.89
N GLY A 39 -6.15 -0.91 -12.59
CA GLY A 39 -5.31 0.15 -12.03
C GLY A 39 -3.90 0.14 -12.62
N THR A 40 -3.30 -1.04 -12.78
CA THR A 40 -1.99 -1.18 -13.43
C THR A 40 -2.03 -0.72 -14.89
N LEU A 41 -3.07 -1.05 -15.65
CA LEU A 41 -3.20 -0.59 -17.04
C LEU A 41 -3.37 0.93 -17.12
N ILE A 42 -4.18 1.52 -16.23
CA ILE A 42 -4.34 2.97 -16.09
C ILE A 42 -2.98 3.63 -15.78
N PHE A 43 -2.24 3.11 -14.80
CA PHE A 43 -0.92 3.61 -14.42
C PHE A 43 0.06 3.60 -15.60
N HIS A 44 0.13 2.50 -16.34
CA HIS A 44 0.99 2.40 -17.53
C HIS A 44 0.60 3.40 -18.61
N THR A 45 -0.69 3.71 -18.76
CA THR A 45 -1.17 4.75 -19.69
C THR A 45 -0.69 6.14 -19.23
N CYS A 46 -0.85 6.47 -17.94
CA CYS A 46 -0.41 7.75 -17.36
C CYS A 46 1.11 7.95 -17.47
N THR A 47 1.88 6.87 -17.25
CA THR A 47 3.34 6.87 -17.27
C THR A 47 3.93 6.62 -18.66
N LYS A 48 3.12 6.66 -19.73
CA LYS A 48 3.52 6.39 -21.12
C LYS A 48 4.16 5.00 -21.30
N GLY A 49 3.83 4.04 -20.44
CA GLY A 49 4.40 2.69 -20.48
C GLY A 49 5.88 2.59 -20.16
N VAL A 50 6.47 3.61 -19.52
CA VAL A 50 7.92 3.68 -19.23
C VAL A 50 8.25 3.02 -17.89
N VAL A 51 7.38 3.18 -16.88
CA VAL A 51 7.61 2.69 -15.52
C VAL A 51 7.15 1.24 -15.38
N PRO A 52 8.04 0.29 -15.08
CA PRO A 52 7.66 -1.10 -14.84
C PRO A 52 7.19 -1.28 -13.39
N ALA A 53 5.97 -0.84 -13.09
CA ALA A 53 5.31 -1.03 -11.80
C ALA A 53 4.00 -1.77 -11.96
N PHE A 54 3.62 -2.55 -10.95
CA PHE A 54 2.31 -3.18 -10.80
C PHE A 54 1.62 -2.55 -9.61
N LEU A 55 0.31 -2.31 -9.73
CA LEU A 55 -0.50 -1.74 -8.68
C LEU A 55 -1.34 -2.83 -8.01
N GLY A 56 -1.52 -2.70 -6.71
CA GLY A 56 -2.43 -3.55 -5.94
C GLY A 56 -3.01 -2.81 -4.75
N SER A 57 -3.67 -3.54 -3.87
CA SER A 57 -4.40 -2.97 -2.74
C SER A 57 -3.47 -2.33 -1.71
N SER A 58 -3.75 -1.09 -1.31
CA SER A 58 -2.93 -0.33 -0.36
C SER A 58 -3.19 -0.73 1.09
N PHE A 59 -2.14 -1.14 1.80
CA PHE A 59 -2.19 -1.49 3.22
C PHE A 59 -2.44 -0.28 4.13
N ALA A 60 -1.97 0.90 3.74
CA ALA A 60 -2.14 2.11 4.53
C ALA A 60 -3.61 2.53 4.69
N PHE A 61 -4.47 2.11 3.77
CA PHE A 61 -5.91 2.37 3.85
C PHE A 61 -6.66 1.42 4.78
N ILE A 62 -6.09 0.27 5.20
CA ILE A 62 -6.80 -0.73 6.02
C ILE A 62 -7.43 -0.10 7.28
N PRO A 63 -6.67 0.63 8.14
CA PRO A 63 -7.25 1.16 9.37
C PRO A 63 -8.40 2.14 9.13
N VAL A 64 -8.28 2.99 8.12
CA VAL A 64 -9.30 4.01 7.82
C VAL A 64 -10.50 3.44 7.08
N ILE A 65 -10.34 2.37 6.31
CA ILE A 65 -11.45 1.61 5.71
C ILE A 65 -12.25 0.93 6.82
N LEU A 66 -11.59 0.29 7.78
CA LEU A 66 -12.24 -0.35 8.93
C LEU A 66 -12.99 0.67 9.78
N ALA A 67 -12.37 1.82 10.08
CA ALA A 67 -13.03 2.90 10.81
C ALA A 67 -14.25 3.46 10.06
N ALA A 68 -14.15 3.66 8.74
CA ALA A 68 -15.27 4.11 7.93
C ALA A 68 -16.40 3.06 7.85
N LYS A 69 -16.06 1.78 7.78
CA LYS A 69 -17.00 0.65 7.84
C LYS A 69 -17.75 0.62 9.17
N GLU A 70 -17.04 0.76 10.29
CA GLU A 70 -17.62 0.77 11.63
C GLU A 70 -18.55 1.98 11.82
N ALA A 71 -18.14 3.17 11.42
CA ALA A 71 -18.94 4.40 11.48
C ALA A 71 -20.25 4.32 10.67
N HIS A 72 -20.33 3.42 9.69
CA HIS A 72 -21.49 3.25 8.81
C HIS A 72 -22.15 1.86 8.93
N ASN A 73 -22.18 1.27 10.14
CA ASN A 73 -22.86 0.00 10.44
C ASN A 73 -22.44 -1.16 9.53
N GLY A 74 -21.19 -1.22 9.13
CA GLY A 74 -20.64 -2.28 8.29
C GLY A 74 -20.74 -2.06 6.79
N ASP A 75 -21.35 -0.95 6.31
CA ASP A 75 -21.50 -0.66 4.88
C ASP A 75 -20.20 -0.08 4.27
N LEU A 76 -19.50 -0.93 3.53
CA LEU A 76 -18.25 -0.58 2.83
C LEU A 76 -18.43 0.41 1.67
N ALA A 77 -19.65 0.61 1.18
CA ALA A 77 -19.91 1.55 0.09
C ALA A 77 -19.52 2.99 0.45
N TYR A 78 -19.60 3.36 1.74
CA TYR A 78 -19.13 4.66 2.22
C TYR A 78 -17.61 4.77 2.23
N ALA A 79 -16.91 3.68 2.56
CA ALA A 79 -15.45 3.63 2.44
C ALA A 79 -15.00 3.78 0.98
N GLN A 80 -15.73 3.19 0.01
CA GLN A 80 -15.49 3.39 -1.42
C GLN A 80 -15.58 4.86 -1.82
N GLY A 81 -16.61 5.58 -1.34
CA GLY A 81 -16.75 7.02 -1.56
C GLY A 81 -15.54 7.80 -1.02
N GLY A 82 -15.09 7.49 0.19
CA GLY A 82 -13.88 8.07 0.77
C GLY A 82 -12.61 7.77 -0.04
N ILE A 83 -12.46 6.55 -0.56
CA ILE A 83 -11.36 6.15 -1.45
C ILE A 83 -11.37 6.96 -2.76
N ILE A 84 -12.53 7.20 -3.35
CA ILE A 84 -12.65 8.05 -4.54
C ILE A 84 -12.18 9.47 -4.24
N VAL A 85 -12.60 10.05 -3.11
CA VAL A 85 -12.16 11.38 -2.71
C VAL A 85 -10.66 11.41 -2.45
N ALA A 86 -10.07 10.38 -1.83
CA ALA A 86 -8.62 10.25 -1.67
C ALA A 86 -7.91 10.26 -3.04
N GLY A 87 -8.42 9.53 -4.02
CA GLY A 87 -7.91 9.55 -5.39
C GLY A 87 -8.02 10.94 -6.06
N LEU A 88 -9.11 11.67 -5.82
CA LEU A 88 -9.24 13.05 -6.30
C LEU A 88 -8.21 13.98 -5.66
N ILE A 89 -7.91 13.81 -4.37
CA ILE A 89 -6.84 14.56 -3.70
C ILE A 89 -5.49 14.24 -4.34
N TYR A 90 -5.19 12.98 -4.67
CA TYR A 90 -3.98 12.62 -5.42
C TYR A 90 -3.89 13.31 -6.78
N LEU A 91 -5.00 13.44 -7.52
CA LEU A 91 -5.02 14.20 -8.78
C LEU A 91 -4.67 15.66 -8.57
N VAL A 92 -5.22 16.29 -7.53
CA VAL A 92 -4.88 17.67 -7.15
C VAL A 92 -3.39 17.77 -6.79
N MET A 93 -2.87 16.85 -5.98
CA MET A 93 -1.45 16.80 -5.64
C MET A 93 -0.57 16.61 -6.86
N SER A 94 -0.95 15.72 -7.79
CA SER A 94 -0.26 15.52 -9.07
C SER A 94 -0.19 16.82 -9.89
N ALA A 95 -1.30 17.56 -9.98
CA ALA A 95 -1.34 18.84 -10.69
C ALA A 95 -0.44 19.90 -10.00
N ILE A 96 -0.44 19.94 -8.68
CA ILE A 96 0.43 20.81 -7.88
C ILE A 96 1.91 20.48 -8.15
N ILE A 97 2.28 19.17 -8.10
CA ILE A 97 3.66 18.71 -8.35
C ILE A 97 4.12 19.10 -9.76
N LYS A 98 3.24 18.94 -10.77
CA LYS A 98 3.52 19.35 -12.14
C LYS A 98 3.83 20.85 -12.26
N LYS A 99 3.17 21.69 -11.45
CA LYS A 99 3.27 23.15 -11.49
C LYS A 99 4.45 23.69 -10.68
N ILE A 100 4.71 23.10 -9.50
CA ILE A 100 5.70 23.60 -8.52
C ILE A 100 7.08 22.95 -8.74
N GLY A 101 7.12 21.76 -9.33
CA GLY A 101 8.32 20.93 -9.49
C GLY A 101 8.53 19.97 -8.33
N VAL A 102 9.26 18.89 -8.63
CA VAL A 102 9.49 17.78 -7.69
C VAL A 102 10.40 18.17 -6.55
N ASP A 103 11.43 19.00 -6.81
CA ASP A 103 12.45 19.37 -5.81
C ASP A 103 11.84 20.14 -4.63
N LYS A 104 10.88 21.02 -4.90
CA LYS A 104 10.15 21.71 -3.83
C LYS A 104 9.31 20.76 -2.98
N ILE A 105 8.75 19.73 -3.59
CA ILE A 105 7.94 18.73 -2.88
C ILE A 105 8.82 17.82 -2.01
N LYS A 106 9.96 17.32 -2.53
CA LYS A 106 10.90 16.47 -1.78
C LYS A 106 11.34 17.10 -0.45
N LYS A 107 11.44 18.43 -0.38
CA LYS A 107 11.80 19.16 0.85
C LYS A 107 10.80 18.97 1.98
N TYR A 108 9.51 18.82 1.65
CA TYR A 108 8.46 18.60 2.66
C TYR A 108 8.40 17.13 3.12
N PHE A 109 8.92 16.22 2.29
CA PHE A 109 8.86 14.77 2.51
C PHE A 109 10.27 14.14 2.52
N PRO A 110 11.15 14.56 3.45
CA PRO A 110 12.48 13.98 3.57
C PRO A 110 12.43 12.57 4.18
N ALA A 111 13.52 11.83 4.05
CA ALA A 111 13.60 10.42 4.44
C ALA A 111 13.19 10.14 5.89
N GLN A 112 13.48 11.06 6.85
CA GLN A 112 13.06 10.91 8.25
C GLN A 112 11.54 10.94 8.42
N VAL A 113 10.82 11.69 7.57
CA VAL A 113 9.35 11.73 7.59
C VAL A 113 8.78 10.52 6.87
N VAL A 114 9.24 10.27 5.65
CA VAL A 114 8.79 9.15 4.80
C VAL A 114 9.02 7.80 5.49
N GLY A 115 10.25 7.55 5.94
CA GLY A 115 10.61 6.28 6.57
C GLY A 115 9.88 6.04 7.89
N ALA A 116 9.71 7.09 8.72
CA ALA A 116 8.93 6.97 9.96
C ALA A 116 7.46 6.63 9.68
N MET A 117 6.85 7.26 8.67
CA MET A 117 5.47 6.98 8.28
C MET A 117 5.29 5.54 7.77
N ILE A 118 6.19 5.07 6.90
CA ILE A 118 6.17 3.67 6.41
C ILE A 118 6.31 2.69 7.58
N ALA A 119 7.23 2.96 8.53
CA ALA A 119 7.39 2.12 9.71
C ALA A 119 6.11 2.07 10.56
N VAL A 120 5.45 3.21 10.77
CA VAL A 120 4.19 3.31 11.52
C VAL A 120 3.06 2.55 10.82
N ILE A 121 2.96 2.60 9.48
CA ILE A 121 1.97 1.83 8.72
C ILE A 121 2.08 0.34 9.06
N GLY A 122 3.28 -0.22 8.93
CA GLY A 122 3.49 -1.65 9.20
C GLY A 122 3.23 -2.01 10.66
N LEU A 123 3.76 -1.23 11.61
CA LEU A 123 3.61 -1.51 13.05
C LEU A 123 2.16 -1.42 13.53
N ASN A 124 1.36 -0.49 13.01
CA ASN A 124 -0.06 -0.35 13.35
C ASN A 124 -0.91 -1.55 12.92
N LEU A 125 -0.47 -2.31 11.92
CA LEU A 125 -1.18 -3.49 11.43
C LEU A 125 -0.80 -4.79 12.15
N ILE A 126 0.32 -4.82 12.90
CA ILE A 126 0.76 -6.00 13.64
C ILE A 126 -0.29 -6.52 14.63
N PRO A 127 -0.97 -5.69 15.45
CA PRO A 127 -2.02 -6.17 16.35
C PRO A 127 -3.15 -6.92 15.62
N THR A 128 -3.59 -6.40 14.47
CA THR A 128 -4.62 -7.09 13.64
C THR A 128 -4.11 -8.44 13.13
N ALA A 129 -2.86 -8.53 12.71
CA ALA A 129 -2.27 -9.80 12.29
C ALA A 129 -2.15 -10.80 13.44
N LEU A 130 -1.83 -10.34 14.64
CA LEU A 130 -1.77 -11.19 15.84
C LEU A 130 -3.16 -11.67 16.26
N ASP A 131 -4.19 -10.83 16.15
CA ASP A 131 -5.58 -11.22 16.42
C ASP A 131 -6.01 -12.33 15.45
N MET A 132 -5.76 -12.17 14.15
CA MET A 132 -6.02 -13.22 13.16
C MET A 132 -5.25 -14.52 13.46
N ALA A 133 -3.99 -14.42 13.86
CA ALA A 133 -3.16 -15.58 14.22
C ALA A 133 -3.66 -16.30 15.47
N SER A 134 -4.33 -15.59 16.39
CA SER A 134 -4.84 -16.12 17.65
C SER A 134 -5.95 -17.16 17.49
N HIS A 135 -6.65 -17.18 16.34
CA HIS A 135 -7.70 -18.16 16.04
C HIS A 135 -7.16 -19.60 16.02
N ASN A 136 -5.95 -19.79 15.49
CA ASN A 136 -5.17 -21.02 15.65
C ASN A 136 -3.68 -20.72 15.55
N PHE A 137 -3.06 -20.48 16.68
CA PHE A 137 -1.68 -20.03 16.77
C PHE A 137 -0.68 -21.02 16.17
N ILE A 138 -0.94 -22.33 16.22
CA ILE A 138 -0.07 -23.36 15.66
C ILE A 138 -0.01 -23.22 14.13
N ILE A 139 -1.16 -23.13 13.48
CA ILE A 139 -1.25 -22.95 12.01
C ILE A 139 -0.58 -21.63 11.60
N ALA A 140 -0.87 -20.55 12.34
CA ALA A 140 -0.26 -19.25 12.07
C ALA A 140 1.28 -19.28 12.19
N VAL A 141 1.84 -19.90 13.22
CA VAL A 141 3.29 -20.06 13.41
C VAL A 141 3.91 -20.92 12.32
N ILE A 142 3.29 -22.02 11.92
CA ILE A 142 3.79 -22.86 10.82
C ILE A 142 3.79 -22.08 9.51
N THR A 143 2.72 -21.33 9.23
CA THR A 143 2.61 -20.50 8.01
C THR A 143 3.67 -19.39 8.01
N LEU A 144 3.80 -18.64 9.11
CA LEU A 144 4.82 -17.62 9.29
C LEU A 144 6.24 -18.22 9.17
N GLY A 145 6.50 -19.31 9.88
CA GLY A 145 7.79 -20.01 9.87
C GLY A 145 8.18 -20.49 8.46
N SER A 146 7.21 -21.03 7.72
CA SER A 146 7.40 -21.44 6.32
C SER A 146 7.73 -20.25 5.44
N ALA A 147 7.00 -19.13 5.58
CA ALA A 147 7.26 -17.91 4.82
C ALA A 147 8.66 -17.34 5.10
N VAL A 148 9.04 -17.25 6.37
CA VAL A 148 10.37 -16.78 6.79
C VAL A 148 11.47 -17.75 6.32
N ALA A 149 11.29 -19.04 6.49
CA ALA A 149 12.26 -20.05 6.04
C ALA A 149 12.51 -19.97 4.53
N ILE A 150 11.44 -19.87 3.73
CA ILE A 150 11.57 -19.71 2.29
C ILE A 150 12.21 -18.36 1.92
N ASN A 151 11.90 -17.30 2.64
CA ASN A 151 12.51 -15.99 2.41
C ASN A 151 14.01 -15.96 2.73
N VAL A 152 14.45 -16.67 3.77
CA VAL A 152 15.85 -16.71 4.21
C VAL A 152 16.67 -17.73 3.39
N PHE A 153 16.18 -18.96 3.26
CA PHE A 153 16.90 -20.07 2.66
C PHE A 153 16.57 -20.28 1.18
N GLY A 154 15.42 -19.78 0.72
CA GLY A 154 15.00 -19.88 -0.67
C GLY A 154 15.91 -19.11 -1.61
N LYS A 155 16.15 -19.65 -2.81
CA LYS A 155 16.97 -19.06 -3.87
C LYS A 155 16.13 -18.75 -5.11
N GLY A 156 16.49 -17.69 -5.83
CA GLY A 156 15.89 -17.35 -7.11
C GLY A 156 14.38 -17.20 -7.03
N PHE A 157 13.66 -17.92 -7.88
CA PHE A 157 12.20 -17.85 -8.01
C PHE A 157 11.45 -18.37 -6.77
N VAL A 158 11.96 -19.41 -6.11
CA VAL A 158 11.30 -19.96 -4.90
C VAL A 158 11.21 -18.92 -3.78
N LYS A 159 12.25 -18.08 -3.62
CA LYS A 159 12.21 -16.97 -2.64
C LYS A 159 11.09 -15.98 -2.93
N GLN A 160 10.76 -15.71 -4.19
CA GLN A 160 9.67 -14.80 -4.58
C GLN A 160 8.28 -15.37 -4.29
N LEU A 161 8.16 -16.69 -4.30
CA LEU A 161 6.92 -17.41 -4.02
C LEU A 161 6.72 -17.70 -2.53
N ASN A 162 7.53 -17.12 -1.64
CA ASN A 162 7.48 -17.39 -0.20
C ASN A 162 6.07 -17.29 0.39
N ILE A 163 5.33 -16.23 0.06
CA ILE A 163 3.97 -15.99 0.54
C ILE A 163 3.02 -17.08 0.03
N ILE A 164 3.02 -17.34 -1.28
CA ILE A 164 2.10 -18.31 -1.89
C ILE A 164 2.39 -19.72 -1.36
N ILE A 165 3.66 -20.10 -1.28
CA ILE A 165 4.03 -21.44 -0.79
C ILE A 165 3.66 -21.56 0.69
N ALA A 166 3.87 -20.53 1.50
CA ALA A 166 3.50 -20.54 2.90
C ALA A 166 1.97 -20.59 3.10
N VAL A 167 1.20 -19.82 2.32
CA VAL A 167 -0.26 -19.93 2.31
C VAL A 167 -0.70 -21.33 1.91
N ALA A 168 -0.11 -21.92 0.88
CA ALA A 168 -0.43 -23.29 0.47
C ALA A 168 -0.13 -24.31 1.56
N ILE A 169 1.01 -24.18 2.27
CA ILE A 169 1.34 -25.06 3.41
C ILE A 169 0.31 -24.88 4.53
N GLY A 170 0.04 -23.64 4.94
CA GLY A 170 -0.95 -23.37 5.99
C GLY A 170 -2.35 -23.86 5.61
N TYR A 171 -2.77 -23.65 4.36
CA TYR A 171 -4.06 -24.11 3.85
C TYR A 171 -4.18 -25.63 3.83
N ILE A 172 -3.14 -26.36 3.38
CA ILE A 172 -3.12 -27.83 3.37
C ILE A 172 -3.23 -28.37 4.81
N ILE A 173 -2.48 -27.79 5.76
CA ILE A 173 -2.55 -28.19 7.16
C ILE A 173 -3.94 -27.91 7.74
N SER A 174 -4.52 -26.75 7.46
CA SER A 174 -5.89 -26.41 7.88
C SER A 174 -6.92 -27.36 7.30
N LEU A 175 -6.74 -27.76 6.03
CA LEU A 175 -7.61 -28.74 5.36
C LEU A 175 -7.51 -30.12 6.05
N MET A 176 -6.30 -30.58 6.38
CA MET A 176 -6.08 -31.85 7.09
C MET A 176 -6.69 -31.86 8.50
N LEU A 177 -6.77 -30.70 9.13
CA LEU A 177 -7.38 -30.53 10.45
C LEU A 177 -8.90 -30.28 10.41
N GLY A 178 -9.49 -30.18 9.18
CA GLY A 178 -10.91 -29.91 9.02
C GLY A 178 -11.34 -28.47 9.28
N ASN A 179 -10.41 -27.53 9.32
CA ASN A 179 -10.65 -26.11 9.64
C ASN A 179 -10.93 -25.24 8.38
N VAL A 180 -11.16 -25.85 7.21
CA VAL A 180 -11.41 -25.12 5.96
C VAL A 180 -12.89 -25.21 5.60
N ASP A 181 -13.54 -24.06 5.44
CA ASP A 181 -14.89 -24.01 4.88
C ASP A 181 -14.84 -24.11 3.35
N THR A 182 -15.16 -25.31 2.84
CA THR A 182 -15.19 -25.59 1.41
C THR A 182 -16.50 -25.19 0.72
N SER A 183 -17.49 -24.71 1.46
CA SER A 183 -18.80 -24.29 0.91
C SER A 183 -18.67 -23.17 -0.13
N PHE A 184 -17.74 -22.26 0.07
CA PHE A 184 -17.42 -21.19 -0.90
C PHE A 184 -16.98 -21.71 -2.27
N MET A 185 -16.31 -22.87 -2.31
CA MET A 185 -15.86 -23.47 -3.58
C MET A 185 -17.00 -24.19 -4.31
N SER A 186 -18.01 -24.65 -3.55
CA SER A 186 -19.15 -25.39 -4.10
C SER A 186 -20.28 -24.49 -4.57
N SER A 187 -20.38 -23.28 -4.02
CA SER A 187 -21.49 -22.35 -4.28
C SER A 187 -21.49 -21.74 -5.69
N SER A 188 -20.39 -21.83 -6.43
CA SER A 188 -20.27 -21.23 -7.76
C SER A 188 -20.77 -22.17 -8.83
N ALA A 189 -21.96 -21.90 -9.39
CA ALA A 189 -22.53 -22.69 -10.50
C ALA A 189 -21.83 -22.48 -11.84
N SER A 190 -21.19 -21.33 -12.06
CA SER A 190 -20.54 -20.94 -13.31
C SER A 190 -19.01 -20.90 -13.16
N PHE A 191 -18.26 -21.36 -14.18
CA PHE A 191 -16.80 -21.28 -14.18
C PHE A 191 -16.29 -19.83 -14.31
N LEU A 192 -16.96 -19.03 -15.13
CA LEU A 192 -16.67 -17.60 -15.32
C LEU A 192 -17.81 -16.77 -14.76
N GLN A 193 -17.47 -15.77 -13.95
CA GLN A 193 -18.40 -14.83 -13.37
C GLN A 193 -17.74 -13.44 -13.33
N ILE A 194 -18.52 -12.43 -13.68
CA ILE A 194 -18.07 -11.04 -13.48
C ILE A 194 -18.00 -10.78 -11.97
N PRO A 195 -16.91 -10.19 -11.45
CA PRO A 195 -16.79 -9.83 -10.04
C PRO A 195 -18.00 -8.99 -9.56
N ALA A 196 -18.39 -9.15 -8.31
CA ALA A 196 -19.55 -8.48 -7.73
C ALA A 196 -19.26 -7.00 -7.45
N PHE A 197 -19.26 -6.19 -8.50
CA PHE A 197 -19.04 -4.75 -8.38
C PHE A 197 -20.14 -4.09 -7.54
N ARG A 198 -19.73 -3.14 -6.69
CA ARG A 198 -20.64 -2.36 -5.84
C ARG A 198 -20.44 -0.88 -6.09
N LEU A 199 -21.55 -0.13 -6.18
CA LEU A 199 -21.47 1.32 -6.35
C LEU A 199 -21.13 2.01 -5.03
N PRO A 200 -20.33 3.10 -5.07
CA PRO A 200 -19.96 3.86 -3.89
C PRO A 200 -21.13 4.67 -3.34
N LYS A 201 -21.11 4.89 -2.03
CA LYS A 201 -21.90 5.91 -1.33
C LYS A 201 -20.97 6.96 -0.76
N PHE A 202 -21.40 8.21 -0.71
CA PHE A 202 -20.61 9.30 -0.22
C PHE A 202 -21.12 9.79 1.13
N SER A 203 -20.20 9.99 2.09
CA SER A 203 -20.47 10.68 3.34
C SER A 203 -19.28 11.58 3.67
N LEU A 204 -19.55 12.70 4.34
CA LEU A 204 -18.49 13.59 4.83
C LEU A 204 -17.63 12.88 5.86
N GLU A 205 -18.25 12.05 6.70
CA GLU A 205 -17.58 11.30 7.77
C GLU A 205 -16.53 10.33 7.21
N ALA A 206 -16.92 9.45 6.26
CA ALA A 206 -15.97 8.54 5.60
C ALA A 206 -14.87 9.30 4.84
N THR A 207 -15.22 10.42 4.22
CA THR A 207 -14.26 11.28 3.52
C THR A 207 -13.20 11.84 4.48
N VAL A 208 -13.61 12.40 5.61
CA VAL A 208 -12.69 12.98 6.60
C VAL A 208 -11.82 11.91 7.28
N LEU A 209 -12.33 10.70 7.46
CA LEU A 209 -11.54 9.57 7.97
C LEU A 209 -10.46 9.13 6.98
N ILE A 210 -10.79 9.03 5.69
CA ILE A 210 -9.92 8.42 4.68
C ILE A 210 -8.97 9.45 4.03
N ALA A 211 -9.44 10.66 3.75
CA ALA A 211 -8.66 11.65 3.01
C ALA A 211 -7.27 11.97 3.58
N PRO A 212 -7.05 12.10 4.89
CA PRO A 212 -5.73 12.44 5.43
C PRO A 212 -4.66 11.35 5.22
N VAL A 213 -5.06 10.08 5.02
CA VAL A 213 -4.14 8.97 4.72
C VAL A 213 -3.38 9.19 3.41
N VAL A 214 -3.95 9.99 2.50
CA VAL A 214 -3.32 10.38 1.22
C VAL A 214 -1.89 10.89 1.42
N LEU A 215 -1.62 11.64 2.49
CA LEU A 215 -0.27 12.15 2.77
C LEU A 215 0.72 11.02 3.08
N ALA A 216 0.29 9.99 3.81
CA ALA A 216 1.12 8.86 4.15
C ALA A 216 1.43 8.00 2.91
N VAL A 217 0.39 7.70 2.12
CA VAL A 217 0.55 6.89 0.89
C VAL A 217 1.30 7.65 -0.20
N PHE A 218 1.20 8.97 -0.25
CA PHE A 218 2.05 9.78 -1.11
C PHE A 218 3.54 9.63 -0.78
N MET A 219 3.88 9.56 0.52
CA MET A 219 5.25 9.30 0.95
C MET A 219 5.73 7.90 0.56
N GLU A 220 4.86 6.90 0.74
CA GLU A 220 5.09 5.51 0.29
C GLU A 220 5.35 5.49 -1.22
N HIS A 221 4.51 6.15 -2.02
CA HIS A 221 4.66 6.26 -3.47
C HIS A 221 6.02 6.85 -3.90
N ILE A 222 6.50 7.90 -3.22
CA ILE A 222 7.85 8.46 -3.49
C ILE A 222 8.92 7.39 -3.21
N GLY A 223 8.80 6.67 -2.11
CA GLY A 223 9.73 5.58 -1.73
C GLY A 223 9.75 4.47 -2.77
N ASP A 224 8.59 4.03 -3.22
CA ASP A 224 8.43 2.97 -4.22
C ASP A 224 9.00 3.39 -5.58
N MET A 225 8.71 4.61 -6.03
CA MET A 225 9.24 5.12 -7.31
C MET A 225 10.77 5.29 -7.26
N THR A 226 11.32 5.69 -6.12
CA THR A 226 12.76 5.77 -5.91
C THR A 226 13.40 4.38 -5.94
N THR A 227 12.81 3.41 -5.24
CA THR A 227 13.29 2.03 -5.18
C THR A 227 13.21 1.35 -6.54
N ASN A 228 12.08 1.50 -7.23
CA ASN A 228 11.86 0.95 -8.58
C ASN A 228 12.89 1.57 -9.56
N GLY A 229 13.08 2.88 -9.50
CA GLY A 229 14.08 3.59 -10.29
C GLY A 229 15.50 3.10 -10.05
N THR A 230 15.87 2.87 -8.80
CA THR A 230 17.18 2.31 -8.42
C THR A 230 17.39 0.91 -9.01
N VAL A 231 16.38 0.05 -8.94
CA VAL A 231 16.43 -1.32 -9.49
C VAL A 231 16.55 -1.30 -11.01
N VAL A 232 15.85 -0.40 -11.67
CA VAL A 232 15.83 -0.31 -13.15
C VAL A 232 17.03 0.48 -13.70
N GLY A 233 17.69 1.29 -12.86
CA GLY A 233 18.76 2.21 -13.26
C GLY A 233 18.24 3.48 -13.95
N LYS A 234 17.03 3.97 -13.58
CA LYS A 234 16.39 5.17 -14.12
C LYS A 234 15.80 6.02 -13.01
N ASN A 235 15.69 7.32 -13.22
CA ASN A 235 15.04 8.23 -12.27
C ASN A 235 13.58 8.48 -12.66
N PHE A 236 12.66 7.64 -12.18
CA PHE A 236 11.24 7.77 -12.49
C PHE A 236 10.54 8.96 -11.80
N ILE A 237 11.21 9.59 -10.84
CA ILE A 237 10.72 10.81 -10.22
C ILE A 237 10.90 12.02 -11.15
N GLU A 238 11.93 11.99 -11.99
CA GLU A 238 12.19 13.03 -13.01
C GLU A 238 11.53 12.69 -14.35
N GLU A 239 11.68 11.45 -14.83
CA GLU A 239 11.09 10.99 -16.09
C GLU A 239 10.43 9.60 -15.93
N PRO A 240 9.13 9.47 -16.17
CA PRO A 240 8.15 10.39 -16.75
C PRO A 240 7.69 11.51 -15.80
N GLY A 241 8.19 11.52 -14.57
CA GLY A 241 7.92 12.51 -13.54
C GLY A 241 6.93 12.04 -12.48
N LEU A 242 7.21 12.44 -11.23
CA LEU A 242 6.39 12.08 -10.06
C LEU A 242 4.89 12.46 -10.25
N HIS A 243 4.61 13.56 -10.95
CA HIS A 243 3.24 13.96 -11.26
C HIS A 243 2.49 12.93 -12.12
N ARG A 244 3.17 12.22 -13.03
CA ARG A 244 2.54 11.19 -13.89
C ARG A 244 2.34 9.88 -13.14
N THR A 245 3.31 9.48 -12.34
CA THR A 245 3.20 8.26 -11.55
C THR A 245 2.10 8.41 -10.49
N LEU A 246 2.04 9.56 -9.80
CA LEU A 246 0.97 9.86 -8.85
C LEU A 246 -0.41 10.00 -9.53
N MET A 247 -0.48 10.56 -10.75
CA MET A 247 -1.73 10.60 -11.53
C MET A 247 -2.21 9.17 -11.86
N GLY A 248 -1.28 8.25 -12.14
CA GLY A 248 -1.61 6.85 -12.38
C GLY A 248 -2.22 6.19 -11.15
N ASP A 249 -1.61 6.34 -9.97
CA ASP A 249 -2.15 5.84 -8.70
C ASP A 249 -3.50 6.49 -8.36
N ALA A 250 -3.65 7.79 -8.61
CA ALA A 250 -4.87 8.53 -8.40
C ALA A 250 -6.06 7.95 -9.20
N LEU A 251 -5.88 7.82 -10.51
CA LEU A 251 -6.92 7.31 -11.40
C LEU A 251 -7.20 5.83 -11.14
N ALA A 252 -6.18 5.03 -10.79
CA ALA A 252 -6.35 3.65 -10.40
C ALA A 252 -7.18 3.52 -9.10
N THR A 253 -6.90 4.36 -8.11
CA THR A 253 -7.64 4.41 -6.84
C THR A 253 -9.09 4.86 -7.04
N ILE A 254 -9.33 5.87 -7.88
CA ILE A 254 -10.68 6.31 -8.24
C ILE A 254 -11.44 5.17 -8.93
N ALA A 255 -10.83 4.51 -9.92
CA ALA A 255 -11.45 3.39 -10.62
C ALA A 255 -11.78 2.24 -9.65
N ALA A 256 -10.88 1.91 -8.73
CA ALA A 256 -11.12 0.88 -7.72
C ALA A 256 -12.30 1.24 -6.81
N GLY A 257 -12.39 2.47 -6.32
CA GLY A 257 -13.51 2.94 -5.51
C GLY A 257 -14.86 2.85 -6.24
N PHE A 258 -14.92 3.17 -7.54
CA PHE A 258 -16.14 3.02 -8.34
C PHE A 258 -16.52 1.56 -8.59
N LEU A 259 -15.54 0.67 -8.70
CA LEU A 259 -15.78 -0.76 -8.95
C LEU A 259 -16.07 -1.55 -7.68
N GLY A 260 -15.90 -0.97 -6.50
CA GLY A 260 -16.14 -1.67 -5.24
C GLY A 260 -14.89 -2.33 -4.67
N GLY A 261 -13.71 -1.90 -5.08
CA GLY A 261 -12.42 -2.38 -4.58
C GLY A 261 -11.74 -1.41 -3.62
N PRO A 262 -10.68 -1.88 -2.92
CA PRO A 262 -9.84 -1.04 -2.08
C PRO A 262 -8.97 -0.08 -2.91
N ALA A 263 -8.43 0.96 -2.25
CA ALA A 263 -7.48 1.88 -2.88
C ALA A 263 -6.26 1.15 -3.44
N ASN A 264 -5.76 1.58 -4.58
CA ASN A 264 -4.58 1.03 -5.22
C ASN A 264 -3.31 1.83 -4.90
N THR A 265 -2.17 1.13 -4.87
CA THR A 265 -0.83 1.71 -4.78
C THR A 265 0.17 0.84 -5.53
N THR A 266 1.35 1.37 -5.80
CA THR A 266 2.45 0.61 -6.41
C THR A 266 3.02 -0.45 -5.47
N TYR A 267 3.44 -1.60 -6.02
CA TYR A 267 3.90 -2.75 -5.23
C TYR A 267 5.41 -2.96 -5.28
N GLY A 268 6.04 -2.93 -4.11
CA GLY A 268 7.45 -3.25 -3.91
C GLY A 268 7.77 -4.72 -4.20
N GLU A 269 6.84 -5.65 -4.00
CA GLU A 269 6.97 -7.08 -4.31
C GLU A 269 7.28 -7.29 -5.79
N ASN A 270 6.60 -6.57 -6.67
CA ASN A 270 6.87 -6.64 -8.10
C ASN A 270 8.21 -6.00 -8.46
N THR A 271 8.63 -4.96 -7.75
CA THR A 271 9.98 -4.37 -7.88
C THR A 271 11.06 -5.38 -7.48
N ALA A 272 10.83 -6.19 -6.46
CA ALA A 272 11.75 -7.27 -6.08
C ALA A 272 11.88 -8.33 -7.19
N VAL A 273 10.78 -8.67 -7.90
CA VAL A 273 10.83 -9.56 -9.07
C VAL A 273 11.68 -8.96 -10.19
N LEU A 274 11.54 -7.64 -10.46
CA LEU A 274 12.39 -6.95 -11.44
C LEU A 274 13.87 -7.05 -11.07
N ALA A 275 14.21 -6.85 -9.80
CA ALA A 275 15.58 -6.92 -9.30
C ALA A 275 16.23 -8.29 -9.53
N ILE A 276 15.46 -9.38 -9.33
CA ILE A 276 15.97 -10.76 -9.45
C ILE A 276 15.99 -11.21 -10.91
N THR A 277 14.95 -10.91 -11.68
CA THR A 277 14.84 -11.34 -13.09
C THR A 277 15.68 -10.48 -14.03
N LYS A 278 16.09 -9.29 -13.58
CA LYS A 278 16.80 -8.27 -14.36
C LYS A 278 16.09 -7.97 -15.70
N ASN A 279 14.78 -8.11 -15.72
CA ASN A 279 13.96 -7.82 -16.89
C ASN A 279 13.00 -6.68 -16.58
N TYR A 280 13.27 -5.53 -17.14
CA TYR A 280 12.61 -4.27 -16.83
C TYR A 280 11.60 -3.85 -17.91
N ASP A 281 11.20 -4.75 -18.79
CA ASP A 281 10.23 -4.46 -19.85
C ASP A 281 8.81 -4.24 -19.26
N PRO A 282 8.26 -3.02 -19.32
CA PRO A 282 6.95 -2.73 -18.77
C PRO A 282 5.80 -3.52 -19.41
N SER A 283 6.02 -4.06 -20.62
CA SER A 283 5.03 -4.90 -21.31
C SER A 283 4.70 -6.19 -20.56
N ILE A 284 5.64 -6.68 -19.73
CA ILE A 284 5.43 -7.86 -18.89
C ILE A 284 4.36 -7.56 -17.83
N LEU A 285 4.45 -6.41 -17.17
CA LEU A 285 3.50 -6.02 -16.14
C LEU A 285 2.12 -5.69 -16.72
N ARG A 286 2.04 -5.15 -17.93
CA ARG A 286 0.75 -5.01 -18.63
C ARG A 286 0.11 -6.37 -18.93
N ARG A 287 0.89 -7.37 -19.32
CA ARG A 287 0.39 -8.75 -19.49
C ARG A 287 -0.03 -9.36 -18.15
N THR A 288 0.75 -9.12 -17.07
CA THR A 288 0.37 -9.50 -15.71
C THR A 288 -0.99 -8.90 -15.33
N ALA A 289 -1.21 -7.63 -15.64
CA ALA A 289 -2.47 -6.94 -15.37
C ALA A 289 -3.66 -7.59 -16.11
N ILE A 290 -3.48 -7.93 -17.38
CA ILE A 290 -4.50 -8.67 -18.16
C ILE A 290 -4.75 -10.04 -17.54
N CYS A 291 -3.69 -10.78 -17.15
CA CYS A 291 -3.86 -12.07 -16.48
C CYS A 291 -4.59 -11.91 -15.14
N ALA A 292 -4.34 -10.86 -14.37
CA ALA A 292 -5.04 -10.56 -13.11
C ALA A 292 -6.54 -10.32 -13.36
N ILE A 293 -6.90 -9.53 -14.37
CA ILE A 293 -8.29 -9.27 -14.75
C ILE A 293 -9.00 -10.58 -15.13
N LEU A 294 -8.36 -11.41 -15.96
CA LEU A 294 -8.93 -12.70 -16.36
C LEU A 294 -9.09 -13.65 -15.17
N LEU A 295 -8.10 -13.71 -14.27
CA LEU A 295 -8.14 -14.53 -13.07
C LEU A 295 -9.25 -14.11 -12.11
N ALA A 296 -9.48 -12.79 -11.96
CA ALA A 296 -10.56 -12.25 -11.15
C ALA A 296 -11.96 -12.67 -11.63
N CYS A 297 -12.11 -13.01 -12.92
CA CYS A 297 -13.36 -13.48 -13.48
C CYS A 297 -13.57 -15.01 -13.32
N VAL A 298 -12.59 -15.74 -12.76
CA VAL A 298 -12.73 -17.18 -12.47
C VAL A 298 -13.40 -17.36 -11.11
N SER A 299 -14.68 -17.72 -11.12
CA SER A 299 -15.49 -17.73 -9.88
C SER A 299 -14.98 -18.74 -8.83
N LYS A 300 -14.53 -19.91 -9.25
CA LYS A 300 -13.92 -20.91 -8.34
C LYS A 300 -12.65 -20.39 -7.65
N PHE A 301 -11.94 -19.51 -8.32
CA PHE A 301 -10.75 -18.87 -7.73
C PHE A 301 -11.14 -17.88 -6.63
N GLY A 302 -12.18 -17.08 -6.84
CA GLY A 302 -12.73 -16.20 -5.79
C GLY A 302 -13.22 -17.00 -4.57
N GLY A 303 -13.93 -18.11 -4.79
CA GLY A 303 -14.35 -19.03 -3.72
C GLY A 303 -13.17 -19.65 -2.96
N PHE A 304 -12.10 -20.05 -3.67
CA PHE A 304 -10.87 -20.54 -3.04
C PHE A 304 -10.25 -19.47 -2.14
N LEU A 305 -10.19 -18.21 -2.58
CA LEU A 305 -9.62 -17.12 -1.76
C LEU A 305 -10.40 -16.87 -0.47
N GLN A 306 -11.73 -16.97 -0.54
CA GLN A 306 -12.59 -16.80 0.61
C GLN A 306 -12.53 -18.00 1.57
N SER A 307 -12.09 -19.18 1.11
CA SER A 307 -11.91 -20.36 1.94
C SER A 307 -10.58 -20.41 2.72
N ILE A 308 -9.66 -19.46 2.46
CA ILE A 308 -8.38 -19.40 3.17
C ILE A 308 -8.63 -19.05 4.65
N PRO A 309 -8.22 -19.91 5.61
CA PRO A 309 -8.46 -19.66 7.02
C PRO A 309 -7.79 -18.39 7.54
N THR A 310 -8.47 -17.73 8.48
CA THR A 310 -8.02 -16.45 9.06
C THR A 310 -6.64 -16.57 9.71
N GLU A 311 -6.34 -17.68 10.39
CA GLU A 311 -5.04 -17.94 11.02
C GLU A 311 -3.90 -18.08 10.02
N VAL A 312 -4.16 -18.65 8.83
CA VAL A 312 -3.17 -18.71 7.73
C VAL A 312 -2.84 -17.30 7.25
N MET A 313 -3.88 -16.48 7.06
CA MET A 313 -3.71 -15.07 6.67
C MET A 313 -3.03 -14.27 7.79
N GLY A 314 -3.32 -14.56 9.06
CA GLY A 314 -2.65 -13.96 10.22
C GLY A 314 -1.14 -14.20 10.20
N GLY A 315 -0.70 -15.43 9.99
CA GLY A 315 0.72 -15.77 9.89
C GLY A 315 1.45 -15.01 8.78
N ILE A 316 0.86 -14.93 7.58
CA ILE A 316 1.42 -14.15 6.45
C ILE A 316 1.40 -12.65 6.74
N SER A 317 0.33 -12.14 7.34
CA SER A 317 0.19 -10.72 7.67
C SER A 317 1.29 -10.23 8.61
N ILE A 318 1.65 -11.03 9.62
CA ILE A 318 2.77 -10.71 10.53
C ILE A 318 4.06 -10.50 9.72
N MET A 319 4.36 -11.39 8.77
CA MET A 319 5.54 -11.25 7.93
C MET A 319 5.48 -9.98 7.06
N LEU A 320 4.37 -9.75 6.35
CA LEU A 320 4.23 -8.61 5.44
C LEU A 320 4.32 -7.28 6.17
N PHE A 321 3.60 -7.13 7.29
CA PHE A 321 3.61 -5.89 8.06
C PHE A 321 4.96 -5.63 8.73
N SER A 322 5.65 -6.69 9.17
CA SER A 322 7.04 -6.57 9.65
C SER A 322 7.99 -6.14 8.54
N MET A 323 7.82 -6.63 7.31
CA MET A 323 8.62 -6.20 6.16
C MET A 323 8.39 -4.74 5.81
N ILE A 324 7.13 -4.26 5.81
CA ILE A 324 6.81 -2.84 5.60
C ILE A 324 7.50 -1.98 6.67
N SER A 325 7.38 -2.37 7.94
CA SER A 325 8.05 -1.67 9.05
C SER A 325 9.57 -1.62 8.87
N TYR A 326 10.16 -2.74 8.47
CA TYR A 326 11.59 -2.84 8.19
C TYR A 326 12.03 -1.91 7.05
N VAL A 327 11.27 -1.81 5.98
CA VAL A 327 11.55 -0.90 4.86
C VAL A 327 11.55 0.56 5.34
N GLY A 328 10.59 0.94 6.17
CA GLY A 328 10.56 2.27 6.78
C GLY A 328 11.80 2.57 7.63
N LEU A 329 12.16 1.65 8.52
CA LEU A 329 13.35 1.78 9.37
C LEU A 329 14.64 1.79 8.55
N LYS A 330 14.72 0.98 7.50
CA LYS A 330 15.84 0.96 6.57
C LYS A 330 15.99 2.29 5.84
N THR A 331 14.90 2.87 5.37
CA THR A 331 14.89 4.20 4.71
C THR A 331 15.49 5.28 5.62
N ILE A 332 15.13 5.26 6.92
CA ILE A 332 15.69 6.16 7.92
C ILE A 332 17.21 5.93 8.07
N ASN A 333 17.63 4.67 8.18
CA ASN A 333 19.04 4.32 8.40
C ASN A 333 19.91 4.64 7.19
N ASP A 334 19.49 4.26 5.99
CA ASP A 334 20.25 4.43 4.75
C ASP A 334 20.45 5.92 4.39
N SER A 335 19.48 6.76 4.75
CA SER A 335 19.57 8.22 4.56
C SER A 335 20.52 8.91 5.56
N LYS A 336 21.01 8.19 6.58
CA LYS A 336 21.82 8.73 7.68
C LYS A 336 21.18 9.95 8.40
N CYS A 337 19.85 10.11 8.25
CA CYS A 337 19.17 11.26 8.83
C CYS A 337 19.20 11.29 10.36
N ILE A 338 19.43 10.14 11.02
CA ILE A 338 19.57 10.00 12.49
C ILE A 338 20.80 10.71 13.04
N SER A 339 21.80 11.05 12.21
CA SER A 339 22.96 11.83 12.65
C SER A 339 22.59 13.24 13.13
N ASN A 340 21.44 13.75 12.72
CA ASN A 340 20.91 15.04 13.15
C ASN A 340 19.87 14.86 14.28
N LYS A 341 20.12 15.43 15.48
CA LYS A 341 19.22 15.37 16.63
C LYS A 341 17.80 15.85 16.32
N LYS A 342 17.64 16.83 15.43
CA LYS A 342 16.32 17.34 15.01
C LYS A 342 15.54 16.27 14.27
N ASN A 343 16.20 15.50 13.40
CA ASN A 343 15.54 14.44 12.65
C ASN A 343 15.14 13.27 13.54
N ILE A 344 15.93 12.96 14.59
CA ILE A 344 15.53 11.97 15.62
C ILE A 344 14.24 12.40 16.30
N ILE A 345 14.11 13.68 16.68
CA ILE A 345 12.88 14.20 17.30
C ILE A 345 11.70 14.04 16.35
N ILE A 346 11.88 14.32 15.05
CA ILE A 346 10.81 14.15 14.05
C ILE A 346 10.38 12.70 13.97
N VAL A 347 11.33 11.75 13.81
CA VAL A 347 11.05 10.32 13.74
C VAL A 347 10.31 9.84 14.98
N LEU A 348 10.84 10.14 16.17
CA LEU A 348 10.22 9.73 17.43
C LEU A 348 8.81 10.32 17.59
N THR A 349 8.61 11.59 17.25
CA THR A 349 7.29 12.22 17.31
C THR A 349 6.28 11.54 16.40
N ILE A 350 6.66 11.24 15.15
CA ILE A 350 5.80 10.50 14.20
C ILE A 350 5.46 9.12 14.75
N MET A 351 6.45 8.39 15.27
CA MET A 351 6.22 7.04 15.83
C MET A 351 5.32 7.09 17.07
N ILE A 352 5.59 8.00 18.01
CA ILE A 352 4.79 8.12 19.25
C ILE A 352 3.35 8.52 18.93
N ILE A 353 3.14 9.49 18.05
CA ILE A 353 1.79 9.92 17.68
C ILE A 353 1.09 8.80 16.89
N GLY A 354 1.74 8.26 15.85
CA GLY A 354 1.12 7.29 14.97
C GLY A 354 0.77 5.97 15.65
N LEU A 355 1.64 5.45 16.50
CA LEU A 355 1.39 4.21 17.26
C LEU A 355 0.58 4.49 18.52
N GLY A 356 0.94 5.54 19.26
CA GLY A 356 0.32 5.85 20.55
C GLY A 356 -1.15 6.21 20.44
N THR A 357 -1.53 7.05 19.47
CA THR A 357 -2.94 7.42 19.29
C THR A 357 -3.78 6.28 18.76
N THR A 358 -3.22 5.40 17.91
CA THR A 358 -3.89 4.18 17.46
C THR A 358 -4.10 3.22 18.64
N TYR A 359 -3.08 2.99 19.47
CA TYR A 359 -3.16 2.11 20.64
C TYR A 359 -4.18 2.63 21.68
N LEU A 360 -4.20 3.94 21.92
CA LEU A 360 -5.16 4.57 22.83
C LEU A 360 -6.58 4.55 22.27
N GLY A 361 -6.73 4.73 20.96
CA GLY A 361 -8.01 4.61 20.26
C GLY A 361 -8.64 3.22 20.44
N ASN A 362 -7.84 2.17 20.33
CA ASN A 362 -8.30 0.78 20.59
C ASN A 362 -8.74 0.54 22.05
N LYS A 363 -8.34 1.42 22.99
CA LYS A 363 -8.80 1.43 24.39
C LYS A 363 -9.95 2.42 24.66
N GLY A 364 -10.53 3.01 23.62
CA GLY A 364 -11.62 3.99 23.74
C GLY A 364 -11.16 5.41 24.08
N ILE A 365 -9.85 5.69 24.10
CA ILE A 365 -9.30 7.02 24.35
C ILE A 365 -8.89 7.66 23.03
N VAL A 366 -9.72 8.57 22.53
CA VAL A 366 -9.47 9.24 21.25
C VAL A 366 -8.65 10.50 21.45
N ILE A 367 -7.41 10.50 20.96
CA ILE A 367 -6.52 11.68 20.96
C ILE A 367 -6.28 12.10 19.52
N GLY A 368 -6.68 13.33 19.17
CA GLY A 368 -6.53 13.83 17.81
C GLY A 368 -7.11 15.21 17.59
N ILE A 369 -7.23 15.61 16.35
CA ILE A 369 -7.83 16.88 15.93
C ILE A 369 -9.32 16.63 15.60
N PRO A 370 -10.27 17.13 16.40
CA PRO A 370 -11.69 16.97 16.11
C PRO A 370 -12.06 17.83 14.89
N ILE A 371 -12.66 17.19 13.89
CA ILE A 371 -13.17 17.88 12.68
C ILE A 371 -14.67 18.05 12.76
N THR A 372 -15.37 17.04 13.25
CA THR A 372 -16.80 17.08 13.52
C THR A 372 -17.07 16.52 14.92
N LYS A 373 -18.35 16.53 15.36
CA LYS A 373 -18.72 15.93 16.66
C LYS A 373 -18.44 14.44 16.73
N THR A 374 -18.40 13.75 15.59
CA THR A 374 -18.22 12.30 15.46
C THR A 374 -16.87 11.89 14.90
N VAL A 375 -16.14 12.80 14.26
CA VAL A 375 -14.90 12.50 13.53
C VAL A 375 -13.71 13.27 14.08
N THR A 376 -12.68 12.51 14.45
CA THR A 376 -11.39 13.03 14.92
C THR A 376 -10.26 12.47 14.06
N ILE A 377 -9.38 13.31 13.56
CA ILE A 377 -8.15 12.87 12.88
C ILE A 377 -7.18 12.33 13.93
N THR A 378 -6.89 11.03 13.86
CA THR A 378 -6.01 10.32 14.80
C THR A 378 -4.97 9.48 14.03
N GLY A 379 -4.19 8.70 14.74
CA GLY A 379 -3.33 7.66 14.18
C GLY A 379 -2.35 8.18 13.13
N LEU A 380 -2.27 7.45 12.03
CA LEU A 380 -1.37 7.70 10.93
C LEU A 380 -1.56 9.08 10.29
N SER A 381 -2.81 9.51 10.14
CA SER A 381 -3.14 10.82 9.53
C SER A 381 -2.64 11.99 10.38
N LEU A 382 -2.82 11.91 11.70
CA LEU A 382 -2.30 12.90 12.63
C LEU A 382 -0.76 12.91 12.61
N ALA A 383 -0.13 11.75 12.65
CA ALA A 383 1.32 11.61 12.60
C ALA A 383 1.92 12.21 11.31
N ALA A 384 1.26 12.03 10.15
CA ALA A 384 1.69 12.63 8.89
C ALA A 384 1.67 14.17 8.96
N ILE A 385 0.57 14.75 9.40
CA ILE A 385 0.41 16.20 9.49
C ILE A 385 1.45 16.78 10.45
N VAL A 386 1.55 16.23 11.66
CA VAL A 386 2.50 16.71 12.67
C VAL A 386 3.94 16.54 12.22
N GLY A 387 4.28 15.40 11.60
CA GLY A 387 5.61 15.12 11.08
C GLY A 387 6.07 16.12 10.03
N ILE A 388 5.20 16.46 9.08
CA ILE A 388 5.49 17.47 8.04
C ILE A 388 5.68 18.86 8.67
N ILE A 389 4.78 19.26 9.56
CA ILE A 389 4.86 20.56 10.24
C ILE A 389 6.14 20.65 11.07
N LEU A 390 6.43 19.62 11.88
CA LEU A 390 7.59 19.58 12.75
C LEU A 390 8.90 19.61 11.95
N ASN A 391 8.96 18.87 10.83
CA ASN A 391 10.11 18.92 9.92
C ASN A 391 10.34 20.35 9.40
N ARG A 392 9.28 21.04 8.98
CA ARG A 392 9.38 22.42 8.49
C ARG A 392 9.84 23.41 9.57
N VAL A 393 9.39 23.22 10.81
CA VAL A 393 9.75 24.10 11.94
C VAL A 393 11.20 23.88 12.36
N LEU A 394 11.62 22.63 12.59
CA LEU A 394 12.95 22.30 13.10
C LEU A 394 14.05 22.51 12.05
N ASN A 395 13.77 22.24 10.77
CA ASN A 395 14.72 22.38 9.67
C ASN A 395 14.53 23.69 8.87
N ARG A 396 13.90 24.70 9.49
CA ARG A 396 13.60 25.99 8.87
C ARG A 396 14.81 26.69 8.23
N ASN A 397 16.00 26.51 8.80
CA ASN A 397 17.22 27.13 8.29
C ASN A 397 17.66 26.51 6.94
N GLU A 398 17.50 25.21 6.77
CA GLU A 398 17.75 24.52 5.49
C GLU A 398 16.82 25.05 4.39
N PHE A 399 15.56 25.26 4.71
CA PHE A 399 14.57 25.88 3.80
C PHE A 399 14.89 27.35 3.46
N LYS A 400 15.60 28.10 4.32
CA LYS A 400 15.95 29.50 4.10
C LYS A 400 17.21 29.68 3.25
N VAL A 401 18.23 28.83 3.43
CA VAL A 401 19.49 28.87 2.69
C VAL A 401 19.21 28.60 1.20
N GLU A 402 18.47 27.56 0.91
CA GLU A 402 18.11 27.20 -0.48
C GLU A 402 17.26 28.29 -1.17
N LYS A 403 16.35 28.94 -0.45
CA LYS A 403 15.55 30.05 -1.01
C LYS A 403 16.44 31.24 -1.45
N LYS A 404 17.55 31.45 -0.76
CA LYS A 404 18.54 32.45 -1.14
C LYS A 404 19.37 32.02 -2.35
N GLU A 405 19.72 30.74 -2.44
CA GLU A 405 20.43 30.17 -3.59
C GLU A 405 19.56 30.18 -4.85
N GLU A 406 18.29 29.75 -4.76
CA GLU A 406 17.33 29.84 -5.87
C GLU A 406 17.19 31.29 -6.38
N GLN A 407 17.12 32.25 -5.46
CA GLN A 407 16.97 33.67 -5.80
C GLN A 407 18.25 34.26 -6.42
N SER A 408 19.44 33.77 -6.00
CA SER A 408 20.72 34.16 -6.59
C SER A 408 20.92 33.60 -7.99
N VAL A 409 20.50 32.35 -8.23
CA VAL A 409 20.53 31.71 -9.57
C VAL A 409 19.54 32.39 -10.52
N LEU A 410 18.34 32.72 -10.05
CA LEU A 410 17.33 33.42 -10.84
C LEU A 410 17.82 34.84 -11.25
N ASN A 411 18.44 35.55 -10.31
CA ASN A 411 19.03 36.87 -10.58
C ASN A 411 20.23 36.82 -11.53
N SER A 412 21.03 35.73 -11.51
CA SER A 412 22.13 35.51 -12.41
C SER A 412 21.71 35.12 -13.85
N GLN A 413 20.49 34.66 -14.04
CA GLN A 413 19.90 34.34 -15.35
C GLN A 413 19.17 35.54 -15.99
N LEU A 414 18.97 36.63 -15.24
CA LEU A 414 18.31 37.88 -15.68
C LEU A 414 19.30 38.95 -16.01
N VAL A 415 20.59 38.74 -15.79
CA VAL A 415 21.73 39.59 -16.22
C VAL A 415 22.45 38.94 -17.39
#